data_c5d27d95acb0d98f3c076cf8af127d1f
#
_entry.id   c5d27d95acb0d98f3c076cf8af127d1f
#
_cell.length_a   1.000
_cell.length_b   1.000
_cell.length_c   1.000
_cell.angle_alpha   90.00
_cell.angle_beta   90.00
_cell.angle_gamma   90.00
#
_symmetry.space_group_name_H-M   'P 1'
#
loop_
_entity.id
_entity.type
_entity.pdbx_description
1 polymer ?
#
loop_
_entity_poly.entity_id
_entity_poly.type
_entity_poly.pdbx_seq_one_letter_code
_entity_poly.pdbx_strand_id
1 'polypeptide(L)'
;MRIADIKKQNIELKKQNAELKKELDMAGDQVKAFESLIAQKDARISELAKQQTELSAAVLRQSEELRATNKKLEKRKGFFSRLW
;
A
#
# COMPACT_ATOMS: atom_id res chain seq x y z
N MET A 1 -14.74 18.11 55.10
CA MET A 1 -14.29 16.83 54.54
C MET A 1 -13.54 16.01 55.53
N ARG A 2 -13.89 14.77 55.73
CA ARG A 2 -13.18 13.88 56.66
C ARG A 2 -11.93 13.31 56.01
N ILE A 3 -10.87 13.11 56.79
CA ILE A 3 -9.61 12.54 56.32
C ILE A 3 -9.82 11.17 55.68
N ALA A 4 -10.75 10.37 56.20
CA ALA A 4 -11.11 9.06 55.65
C ALA A 4 -11.67 9.16 54.22
N ASP A 5 -12.44 10.19 53.93
CA ASP A 5 -13.01 10.43 52.59
C ASP A 5 -11.91 10.84 51.58
N ILE A 6 -10.95 11.65 52.02
CA ILE A 6 -9.80 12.05 51.22
C ILE A 6 -8.93 10.84 50.88
N LYS A 7 -8.65 9.98 51.86
CA LYS A 7 -7.89 8.75 51.68
C LYS A 7 -8.57 7.82 50.68
N LYS A 8 -9.88 7.68 50.79
CA LYS A 8 -10.67 6.85 49.89
C LYS A 8 -10.65 7.36 48.44
N GLN A 9 -10.77 8.69 48.27
CA GLN A 9 -10.66 9.33 46.96
C GLN A 9 -9.26 9.16 46.36
N ASN A 10 -8.21 9.28 47.20
CA ASN A 10 -6.83 9.10 46.73
C ASN A 10 -6.58 7.66 46.23
N ILE A 11 -7.09 6.67 46.93
CA ILE A 11 -6.97 5.27 46.52
C ILE A 11 -7.68 5.06 45.18
N GLU A 12 -8.88 5.60 45.01
CA GLU A 12 -9.66 5.51 43.77
C GLU A 12 -8.94 6.19 42.61
N LEU A 13 -8.36 7.39 42.84
CA LEU A 13 -7.61 8.12 41.82
C LEU A 13 -6.35 7.37 41.40
N LYS A 14 -5.64 6.77 42.34
CA LYS A 14 -4.47 5.95 42.04
C LYS A 14 -4.83 4.75 41.18
N LYS A 15 -5.94 4.11 41.47
CA LYS A 15 -6.46 2.98 40.71
C LYS A 15 -6.83 3.39 39.28
N GLN A 16 -7.55 4.49 39.12
CA GLN A 16 -7.90 5.06 37.84
C GLN A 16 -6.67 5.44 37.03
N ASN A 17 -5.67 6.06 37.68
CA ASN A 17 -4.42 6.43 37.01
C ASN A 17 -3.65 5.20 36.51
N ALA A 18 -3.63 4.12 37.27
CA ALA A 18 -3.00 2.87 36.85
C ALA A 18 -3.71 2.25 35.64
N GLU A 19 -5.03 2.28 35.62
CA GLU A 19 -5.85 1.79 34.50
C GLU A 19 -5.62 2.64 33.25
N LEU A 20 -5.60 3.96 33.38
CA LEU A 20 -5.36 4.89 32.28
C LEU A 20 -3.96 4.69 31.67
N LYS A 21 -2.96 4.49 32.53
CA LYS A 21 -1.59 4.20 32.10
C LYS A 21 -1.53 2.92 31.26
N LYS A 22 -2.22 1.90 31.71
CA LYS A 22 -2.31 0.62 31.01
C LYS A 22 -2.98 0.78 29.64
N GLU A 23 -4.09 1.50 29.59
CA GLU A 23 -4.79 1.80 28.35
C GLU A 23 -3.93 2.60 27.39
N LEU A 24 -3.18 3.57 27.90
CA LEU A 24 -2.26 4.39 27.11
C LEU A 24 -1.13 3.53 26.52
N ASP A 25 -0.55 2.62 27.27
CA ASP A 25 0.47 1.71 26.81
C ASP A 25 -0.06 0.79 25.70
N MET A 26 -1.26 0.27 25.87
CA MET A 26 -1.92 -0.56 24.86
C MET A 26 -2.21 0.23 23.58
N ALA A 27 -2.67 1.46 23.71
CA ALA A 27 -2.92 2.34 22.57
C ALA A 27 -1.62 2.65 21.83
N GLY A 28 -0.52 2.88 22.56
CA GLY A 28 0.80 3.09 21.99
C GLY A 28 1.28 1.89 21.18
N ASP A 29 1.07 0.68 21.69
CA ASP A 29 1.41 -0.55 20.99
C ASP A 29 0.59 -0.72 19.72
N GLN A 30 -0.71 -0.39 19.75
CA GLN A 30 -1.57 -0.40 18.58
C GLN A 30 -1.12 0.59 17.52
N VAL A 31 -0.73 1.80 17.92
CA VAL A 31 -0.21 2.81 17.00
C VAL A 31 1.04 2.30 16.29
N LYS A 32 1.96 1.69 17.02
CA LYS A 32 3.18 1.11 16.45
C LYS A 32 2.85 0.00 15.43
N ALA A 33 1.87 -0.85 15.74
CA ALA A 33 1.42 -1.90 14.85
C ALA A 33 0.84 -1.32 13.56
N PHE A 34 0.03 -0.26 13.65
CA PHE A 34 -0.53 0.43 12.50
C PHE A 34 0.55 1.13 11.66
N GLU A 35 1.52 1.76 12.30
CA GLU A 35 2.66 2.39 11.59
C GLU A 35 3.44 1.36 10.77
N SER A 36 3.70 0.19 11.36
CA SER A 36 4.36 -0.91 10.66
C SER A 36 3.53 -1.40 9.47
N LEU A 37 2.21 -1.52 9.64
CA LEU A 37 1.30 -1.94 8.57
C LEU A 37 1.26 -0.91 7.43
N ILE A 38 1.23 0.37 7.77
CA ILE A 38 1.26 1.47 6.79
C ILE A 38 2.56 1.41 5.99
N ALA A 39 3.70 1.22 6.65
CA ALA A 39 4.98 1.11 5.98
C ALA A 39 5.01 -0.07 5.00
N GLN A 40 4.48 -1.23 5.39
CA GLN A 40 4.37 -2.40 4.52
C GLN A 40 3.48 -2.14 3.31
N LYS A 41 2.35 -1.49 3.52
CA LYS A 41 1.41 -1.14 2.45
C LYS A 41 2.00 -0.12 1.49
N ASP A 42 2.72 0.88 1.99
CA ASP A 42 3.39 1.88 1.17
C ASP A 42 4.47 1.24 0.29
N ALA A 43 5.24 0.32 0.84
CA ALA A 43 6.24 -0.44 0.09
C ALA A 43 5.58 -1.26 -1.02
N ARG A 44 4.45 -1.89 -0.73
CA ARG A 44 3.70 -2.67 -1.70
C ARG A 44 3.10 -1.81 -2.81
N ILE A 45 2.57 -0.64 -2.46
CA ILE A 45 2.05 0.33 -3.43
C ILE A 45 3.15 0.78 -4.38
N SER A 46 4.34 1.09 -3.86
CA SER A 46 5.50 1.47 -4.66
C SER A 46 5.92 0.36 -5.61
N GLU A 47 5.94 -0.89 -5.15
CA GLU A 47 6.25 -2.05 -5.96
C GLU A 47 5.22 -2.26 -7.07
N LEU A 48 3.94 -2.15 -6.74
CA LEU A 48 2.86 -2.27 -7.73
C LEU A 48 2.91 -1.17 -8.78
N ALA A 49 3.22 0.07 -8.39
CA ALA A 49 3.38 1.18 -9.31
C ALA A 49 4.54 0.92 -10.29
N LYS A 50 5.63 0.38 -9.79
CA LYS A 50 6.78 0.00 -10.61
C LYS A 50 6.44 -1.10 -11.60
N GLN A 51 5.75 -2.14 -11.15
CA GLN A 51 5.28 -3.23 -12.02
C GLN A 51 4.33 -2.73 -13.09
N GLN A 52 3.44 -1.82 -12.74
CA GLN A 52 2.51 -1.21 -13.69
C GLN A 52 3.24 -0.42 -14.78
N THR A 53 4.27 0.33 -14.41
CA THR A 53 5.10 1.07 -15.35
C THR A 53 5.83 0.11 -16.30
N GLU A 54 6.39 -0.97 -15.78
CA GLU A 54 7.07 -2.01 -16.56
C GLU A 54 6.11 -2.71 -17.53
N LEU A 55 4.90 -3.04 -17.07
CA LEU A 55 3.86 -3.64 -17.90
C LEU A 55 3.42 -2.70 -19.01
N SER A 56 3.21 -1.43 -18.72
CA SER A 56 2.84 -0.43 -19.72
C SER A 56 3.91 -0.30 -20.80
N ALA A 57 5.18 -0.29 -20.40
CA ALA A 57 6.31 -0.26 -21.34
C ALA A 57 6.36 -1.52 -22.21
N ALA A 58 6.10 -2.70 -21.61
CA ALA A 58 6.07 -3.97 -22.34
C ALA A 58 4.92 -4.01 -23.36
N VAL A 59 3.74 -3.54 -22.98
CA VAL A 59 2.58 -3.45 -23.87
C VAL A 59 2.86 -2.53 -25.05
N LEU A 60 3.48 -1.38 -24.79
CA LEU A 60 3.86 -0.43 -25.84
C LEU A 60 4.85 -1.06 -26.83
N ARG A 61 5.84 -1.76 -26.33
CA ARG A 61 6.82 -2.48 -27.14
C ARG A 61 6.17 -3.54 -28.03
N GLN A 62 5.26 -4.34 -27.46
CA GLN A 62 4.52 -5.35 -28.20
C GLN A 62 3.64 -4.72 -29.27
N SER A 63 3.00 -3.60 -28.97
CA SER A 63 2.18 -2.86 -29.94
C SER A 63 3.01 -2.36 -31.11
N GLU A 64 4.21 -1.86 -30.86
CA GLU A 64 5.13 -1.40 -31.91
C GLU A 64 5.64 -2.56 -32.76
N GLU A 65 5.98 -3.69 -32.15
CA GLU A 65 6.38 -4.91 -32.85
C GLU A 65 5.25 -5.46 -33.73
N LEU A 66 4.04 -5.47 -33.21
CA LEU A 66 2.87 -5.90 -33.94
C LEU A 66 2.61 -5.01 -35.15
N ARG A 67 2.72 -3.70 -34.98
CA ARG A 67 2.57 -2.72 -36.05
C ARG A 67 3.62 -2.91 -37.14
N ALA A 68 4.87 -3.12 -36.75
CA ALA A 68 5.95 -3.39 -37.66
C ALA A 68 5.72 -4.70 -38.47
N THR A 69 5.27 -5.74 -37.76
CA THR A 69 4.94 -7.03 -38.36
C THR A 69 3.78 -6.89 -39.37
N ASN A 70 2.74 -6.14 -39.02
CA ASN A 70 1.61 -5.89 -39.91
C ASN A 70 2.02 -5.13 -41.16
N LYS A 71 2.91 -4.14 -41.04
CA LYS A 71 3.46 -3.43 -42.20
C LYS A 71 4.21 -4.35 -43.13
N LYS A 72 5.01 -5.26 -42.59
CA LYS A 72 5.72 -6.28 -43.40
C LYS A 72 4.77 -7.19 -44.11
N LEU A 73 3.72 -7.63 -43.42
CA LEU A 73 2.67 -8.48 -44.03
C LEU A 73 1.92 -7.76 -45.14
N GLU A 74 1.60 -6.51 -44.97
CA GLU A 74 0.93 -5.71 -46.01
C GLU A 74 1.82 -5.53 -47.23
N LYS A 75 3.10 -5.31 -47.05
CA LYS A 75 4.07 -5.24 -48.17
C LYS A 75 4.15 -6.56 -48.89
N ARG A 76 4.15 -7.71 -48.20
CA ARG A 76 4.15 -9.03 -48.82
C ARG A 76 2.86 -9.29 -49.60
N LYS A 77 1.72 -8.92 -49.06
CA LYS A 77 0.43 -9.00 -49.71
C LYS A 77 0.42 -8.18 -51.00
N GLY A 78 0.92 -6.97 -50.94
CA GLY A 78 1.05 -6.11 -52.12
C GLY A 78 1.95 -6.71 -53.19
N PHE A 79 3.07 -7.29 -52.78
CA PHE A 79 4.00 -7.97 -53.67
C PHE A 79 3.35 -9.18 -54.36
N PHE A 80 2.73 -10.05 -53.62
CA PHE A 80 2.02 -11.21 -54.13
C PHE A 80 0.82 -10.83 -55.03
N SER A 81 0.12 -9.79 -54.63
CA SER A 81 -0.99 -9.26 -55.45
C SER A 81 -0.54 -8.76 -56.83
N ARG A 82 0.67 -8.20 -56.94
CA ARG A 82 1.26 -7.75 -58.19
C ARG A 82 1.79 -8.90 -59.06
N LEU A 83 2.17 -10.00 -58.43
CA LEU A 83 2.67 -11.18 -59.10
C LEU A 83 1.54 -12.01 -59.72
N TRP A 84 0.35 -11.95 -59.17
CA TRP A 84 -0.84 -12.65 -59.58
C TRP A 84 -1.81 -11.72 -60.31
#